data_eddd41d5ed3232b297946b29a8aa8493
#
_entry.id   eddd41d5ed3232b297946b29a8aa8493
#
_cell.length_a   1.000
_cell.length_b   1.000
_cell.length_c   1.000
_cell.angle_alpha   90.00
_cell.angle_beta   90.00
_cell.angle_gamma   90.00
#
_symmetry.space_group_name_H-M   'P 1'
#
loop_
_entity.id
_entity.type
_entity.pdbx_description
1 polymer ?
#
loop_
_entity_poly.entity_id
_entity_poly.type
_entity_poly.pdbx_seq_one_letter_code
_entity_poly.pdbx_strand_id
1 'polypeptide(L)'
;MTGLERILNSIKKNGLFNTLKFILIILLQEIKRFPREIILQSFAKKKFLKNNIQFPKYMSNHKIKKISFFNKPKWGKGLPNGIDYLDQNNLINLIYKKKPKVVLEIGSGYSTYSIINTLLNLKKNENHNFKFYCLDQNKEYLNEMVNNMPNNYKKNIVFIHREIFVKEFIGQKMSFFDIPDEDYDFIYEDRKDHPETKIAGDIIKYDHLKLKNNNEFFFTIDGMITTANFYKKNLKNKYKHTKNYLNGINFYKI
;
A
#
# COMPACT_ATOMS: atom_id res chain seq x y z
N MET A 1 -19.82 -14.25 0.21
CA MET A 1 -19.89 -15.26 -0.88
C MET A 1 -18.61 -16.08 -0.84
N THR A 2 -18.70 -17.38 -0.61
CA THR A 2 -17.57 -18.31 -0.55
C THR A 2 -16.99 -18.56 -1.96
N GLY A 3 -15.78 -19.15 -2.04
CA GLY A 3 -15.18 -19.51 -3.34
C GLY A 3 -16.06 -20.51 -4.12
N LEU A 4 -16.71 -21.44 -3.41
CA LEU A 4 -17.62 -22.41 -4.00
C LEU A 4 -18.87 -21.75 -4.59
N GLU A 5 -19.50 -20.81 -3.87
CA GLU A 5 -20.65 -20.04 -4.39
C GLU A 5 -20.31 -19.26 -5.67
N ARG A 6 -19.10 -18.71 -5.75
CA ARG A 6 -18.65 -18.01 -6.99
C ARG A 6 -18.51 -18.97 -8.17
N ILE A 7 -17.96 -20.16 -7.92
CA ILE A 7 -17.82 -21.20 -8.96
C ILE A 7 -19.21 -21.65 -9.43
N LEU A 8 -20.13 -21.95 -8.50
CA LEU A 8 -21.49 -22.35 -8.84
C LEU A 8 -22.26 -21.27 -9.62
N ASN A 9 -22.12 -20.01 -9.20
CA ASN A 9 -22.72 -18.89 -9.96
C ASN A 9 -22.11 -18.71 -11.33
N SER A 10 -20.80 -18.92 -11.47
CA SER A 10 -20.12 -18.89 -12.78
C SER A 10 -20.58 -20.04 -13.69
N ILE A 11 -20.78 -21.24 -13.14
CA ILE A 11 -21.32 -22.39 -13.88
C ILE A 11 -22.74 -22.10 -14.38
N LYS A 12 -23.61 -21.54 -13.52
CA LYS A 12 -24.97 -21.16 -13.90
C LYS A 12 -25.00 -20.12 -15.02
N LYS A 13 -24.06 -19.15 -14.99
CA LYS A 13 -24.02 -18.03 -15.94
C LYS A 13 -23.32 -18.38 -17.26
N ASN A 14 -22.24 -19.11 -17.22
CA ASN A 14 -21.32 -19.30 -18.35
C ASN A 14 -21.24 -20.76 -18.83
N GLY A 15 -21.95 -21.68 -18.18
CA GLY A 15 -21.87 -23.12 -18.41
C GLY A 15 -20.62 -23.76 -17.79
N LEU A 16 -20.72 -25.06 -17.52
CA LEU A 16 -19.67 -25.84 -16.86
C LEU A 16 -18.34 -25.80 -17.61
N PHE A 17 -18.38 -26.03 -18.93
CA PHE A 17 -17.18 -26.11 -19.77
C PHE A 17 -16.38 -24.79 -19.79
N ASN A 18 -17.05 -23.67 -19.97
CA ASN A 18 -16.42 -22.36 -19.98
C ASN A 18 -15.87 -21.99 -18.60
N THR A 19 -16.57 -22.36 -17.54
CA THR A 19 -16.09 -22.14 -16.16
C THR A 19 -14.84 -22.97 -15.88
N LEU A 20 -14.81 -24.26 -16.28
CA LEU A 20 -13.63 -25.12 -16.12
C LEU A 20 -12.45 -24.62 -16.95
N LYS A 21 -12.67 -24.21 -18.21
CA LYS A 21 -11.63 -23.60 -19.05
C LYS A 21 -11.04 -22.35 -18.40
N PHE A 22 -11.87 -21.48 -17.84
CA PHE A 22 -11.43 -20.27 -17.15
C PHE A 22 -10.60 -20.60 -15.90
N ILE A 23 -11.06 -21.55 -15.08
CA ILE A 23 -10.32 -22.02 -13.91
C ILE A 23 -8.97 -22.60 -14.32
N LEU A 24 -8.92 -23.43 -15.37
CA LEU A 24 -7.68 -24.02 -15.87
C LEU A 24 -6.69 -22.94 -16.34
N ILE A 25 -7.16 -21.92 -17.05
CA ILE A 25 -6.31 -20.80 -17.48
C ILE A 25 -5.72 -20.07 -16.29
N ILE A 26 -6.53 -19.78 -15.25
CA ILE A 26 -6.04 -19.16 -14.01
C ILE A 26 -4.99 -20.05 -13.34
N LEU A 27 -5.27 -21.34 -13.19
CA LEU A 27 -4.34 -22.28 -12.58
C LEU A 27 -3.01 -22.34 -13.33
N LEU A 28 -3.04 -22.42 -14.65
CA LEU A 28 -1.82 -22.42 -15.48
C LEU A 28 -1.03 -21.12 -15.38
N GLN A 29 -1.71 -19.98 -15.31
CA GLN A 29 -1.05 -18.69 -15.10
C GLN A 29 -0.38 -18.63 -13.72
N GLU A 30 -1.05 -19.10 -12.69
CA GLU A 30 -0.51 -19.12 -11.33
C GLU A 30 0.64 -20.11 -11.16
N ILE A 31 0.55 -21.32 -11.79
CA ILE A 31 1.67 -22.28 -11.80
C ILE A 31 2.93 -21.68 -12.45
N LYS A 32 2.79 -20.91 -13.51
CA LYS A 32 3.91 -20.20 -14.15
C LYS A 32 4.45 -19.03 -13.32
N ARG A 33 3.57 -18.35 -12.59
CA ARG A 33 3.88 -17.18 -11.80
C ARG A 33 4.57 -17.55 -10.47
N PHE A 34 4.11 -18.60 -9.82
CA PHE A 34 4.49 -18.99 -8.47
C PHE A 34 6.01 -19.19 -8.26
N PRO A 35 6.73 -20.02 -9.08
CA PRO A 35 8.17 -20.19 -8.92
C PRO A 35 8.95 -18.88 -9.13
N ARG A 36 8.54 -18.09 -10.10
CA ARG A 36 9.16 -16.78 -10.40
C ARG A 36 9.00 -15.80 -9.24
N GLU A 37 7.82 -15.73 -8.63
CA GLU A 37 7.59 -14.87 -7.46
C GLU A 37 8.42 -15.30 -6.25
N ILE A 38 8.51 -16.61 -5.96
CA ILE A 38 9.35 -17.11 -4.86
C ILE A 38 10.81 -16.70 -5.05
N ILE A 39 11.35 -16.91 -6.26
CA ILE A 39 12.73 -16.54 -6.59
C ILE A 39 12.93 -15.03 -6.45
N LEU A 40 12.04 -14.22 -7.03
CA LEU A 40 12.11 -12.76 -6.97
C LEU A 40 11.99 -12.25 -5.53
N GLN A 41 11.08 -12.81 -4.73
CA GLN A 41 10.92 -12.46 -3.30
C GLN A 41 12.16 -12.84 -2.50
N SER A 42 12.82 -13.96 -2.80
CA SER A 42 14.05 -14.39 -2.12
C SER A 42 15.21 -13.42 -2.41
N PHE A 43 15.38 -12.98 -3.65
CA PHE A 43 16.37 -11.95 -4.00
C PHE A 43 16.02 -10.60 -3.37
N ALA A 44 14.75 -10.21 -3.44
CA ALA A 44 14.26 -8.97 -2.84
C ALA A 44 14.47 -8.96 -1.32
N LYS A 45 14.25 -10.09 -0.64
CA LYS A 45 14.54 -10.26 0.79
C LYS A 45 16.01 -10.00 1.11
N LYS A 46 16.96 -10.60 0.34
CA LYS A 46 18.40 -10.36 0.56
C LYS A 46 18.76 -8.88 0.42
N LYS A 47 18.20 -8.19 -0.58
CA LYS A 47 18.39 -6.76 -0.77
C LYS A 47 17.78 -5.94 0.35
N PHE A 48 16.56 -6.27 0.75
CA PHE A 48 15.83 -5.59 1.82
C PHE A 48 16.56 -5.64 3.16
N LEU A 49 17.09 -6.81 3.54
CA LEU A 49 17.82 -7.01 4.79
C LEU A 49 19.07 -6.13 4.90
N LYS A 50 19.68 -5.71 3.78
CA LYS A 50 20.83 -4.78 3.78
C LYS A 50 20.47 -3.38 4.28
N ASN A 51 19.19 -3.01 4.32
CA ASN A 51 18.77 -1.70 4.82
C ASN A 51 18.75 -1.61 6.35
N ASN A 52 19.02 -2.71 7.07
CA ASN A 52 19.06 -2.76 8.54
C ASN A 52 17.84 -2.16 9.24
N ILE A 53 16.64 -2.39 8.67
CA ILE A 53 15.39 -1.87 9.21
C ILE A 53 15.08 -2.60 10.52
N GLN A 54 14.85 -1.84 11.59
CA GLN A 54 14.53 -2.36 12.91
C GLN A 54 13.04 -2.61 13.02
N PHE A 55 12.63 -3.87 13.03
CA PHE A 55 11.26 -4.28 13.29
C PHE A 55 11.10 -4.79 14.73
N PRO A 56 9.94 -4.60 15.36
CA PRO A 56 9.63 -5.25 16.64
C PRO A 56 9.60 -6.78 16.49
N LYS A 57 9.85 -7.51 17.59
CA LYS A 57 9.95 -8.98 17.57
C LYS A 57 8.73 -9.67 16.96
N TYR A 58 7.51 -9.17 17.20
CA TYR A 58 6.29 -9.75 16.65
C TYR A 58 6.18 -9.59 15.12
N MET A 59 6.85 -8.57 14.55
CA MET A 59 6.97 -8.37 13.11
C MET A 59 8.20 -9.08 12.53
N SER A 60 9.17 -9.48 13.36
CA SER A 60 10.45 -10.07 12.90
C SER A 60 10.33 -11.52 12.42
N ASN A 61 9.24 -12.21 12.73
CA ASN A 61 8.92 -13.50 12.12
C ASN A 61 8.54 -13.33 10.65
N HIS A 62 9.50 -12.90 9.85
CA HIS A 62 9.42 -12.60 8.42
C HIS A 62 8.91 -13.78 7.60
N LYS A 63 7.66 -14.15 7.82
CA LYS A 63 6.99 -15.11 6.94
C LYS A 63 6.75 -14.39 5.62
N ILE A 64 7.37 -14.90 4.55
CA ILE A 64 6.97 -14.53 3.19
C ILE A 64 5.46 -14.70 3.14
N LYS A 65 4.76 -13.66 2.67
CA LYS A 65 3.30 -13.71 2.48
C LYS A 65 2.95 -15.02 1.79
N LYS A 66 2.38 -15.98 2.53
CA LYS A 66 1.97 -17.26 1.94
C LYS A 66 0.90 -16.91 0.91
N ILE A 67 1.21 -17.11 -0.35
CA ILE A 67 0.24 -17.07 -1.43
C ILE A 67 -0.64 -18.29 -1.22
N SER A 68 -1.74 -18.12 -0.52
CA SER A 68 -2.72 -19.16 -0.30
C SER A 68 -3.80 -19.04 -1.37
N PHE A 69 -3.84 -20.00 -2.27
CA PHE A 69 -4.85 -20.13 -3.32
C PHE A 69 -6.30 -20.14 -2.78
N PHE A 70 -6.51 -20.66 -1.57
CA PHE A 70 -7.85 -20.98 -1.06
C PHE A 70 -8.25 -20.23 0.21
N ASN A 71 -7.34 -19.61 0.91
CA ASN A 71 -7.65 -18.86 2.10
C ASN A 71 -7.40 -17.38 1.83
N LYS A 72 -8.49 -16.58 1.66
CA LYS A 72 -8.39 -15.17 2.00
C LYS A 72 -7.78 -15.13 3.40
N PRO A 73 -6.68 -14.41 3.61
CA PRO A 73 -6.17 -14.25 4.95
C PRO A 73 -7.33 -13.77 5.82
N LYS A 74 -7.74 -14.56 6.80
CA LYS A 74 -8.59 -14.08 7.87
C LYS A 74 -7.74 -13.01 8.51
N TRP A 75 -8.08 -11.76 8.27
CA TRP A 75 -7.52 -10.63 8.96
C TRP A 75 -7.89 -10.80 10.44
N GLY A 76 -7.14 -11.66 11.13
CA GLY A 76 -7.21 -11.83 12.55
C GLY A 76 -6.43 -10.69 13.17
N LYS A 77 -7.06 -10.03 14.12
CA LYS A 77 -6.52 -9.05 15.05
C LYS A 77 -5.10 -8.56 14.69
N GLY A 78 -5.02 -7.59 13.77
CA GLY A 78 -3.93 -6.62 13.72
C GLY A 78 -2.55 -7.00 13.17
N LEU A 79 -2.23 -8.27 12.93
CA LEU A 79 -0.90 -8.63 12.47
C LEU A 79 -0.83 -8.64 10.93
N PRO A 80 0.15 -7.94 10.35
CA PRO A 80 0.37 -8.01 8.90
C PRO A 80 0.71 -9.43 8.46
N ASN A 81 0.12 -9.86 7.34
CA ASN A 81 0.24 -11.23 6.80
C ASN A 81 1.62 -11.56 6.19
N GLY A 82 2.64 -10.81 6.54
CA GLY A 82 3.99 -10.94 6.02
C GLY A 82 4.42 -9.75 5.18
N ILE A 83 5.71 -9.69 4.89
CA ILE A 83 6.34 -8.62 4.11
C ILE A 83 6.32 -9.00 2.64
N ASP A 84 5.87 -8.09 1.79
CA ASP A 84 6.18 -8.09 0.38
C ASP A 84 7.51 -7.37 0.13
N TYR A 85 8.59 -8.13 0.02
CA TYR A 85 9.94 -7.57 -0.11
C TYR A 85 10.16 -6.81 -1.42
N LEU A 86 9.43 -7.15 -2.49
CA LEU A 86 9.53 -6.45 -3.77
C LEU A 86 8.92 -5.05 -3.64
N ASP A 87 7.71 -4.96 -3.08
CA ASP A 87 7.03 -3.68 -2.90
C ASP A 87 7.77 -2.80 -1.89
N GLN A 88 8.28 -3.38 -0.79
CA GLN A 88 9.11 -2.65 0.17
C GLN A 88 10.41 -2.11 -0.44
N ASN A 89 11.14 -2.90 -1.24
CA ASN A 89 12.33 -2.41 -1.93
C ASN A 89 12.01 -1.33 -2.96
N ASN A 90 10.87 -1.43 -3.64
CA ASN A 90 10.42 -0.41 -4.59
C ASN A 90 10.11 0.91 -3.86
N LEU A 91 9.43 0.84 -2.72
CA LEU A 91 9.13 1.97 -1.86
C LEU A 91 10.42 2.65 -1.37
N ILE A 92 11.37 1.87 -0.84
CA ILE A 92 12.68 2.35 -0.39
C ILE A 92 13.44 3.04 -1.55
N ASN A 93 13.53 2.39 -2.71
CA ASN A 93 14.21 2.96 -3.88
C ASN A 93 13.53 4.24 -4.38
N LEU A 94 12.19 4.30 -4.32
CA LEU A 94 11.42 5.47 -4.70
C LEU A 94 11.73 6.67 -3.79
N ILE A 95 11.76 6.45 -2.47
CA ILE A 95 12.09 7.48 -1.49
C ILE A 95 13.54 7.96 -1.67
N TYR A 96 14.52 7.05 -1.84
CA TYR A 96 15.91 7.45 -2.13
C TYR A 96 16.04 8.27 -3.41
N LYS A 97 15.30 7.90 -4.46
CA LYS A 97 15.33 8.60 -5.74
C LYS A 97 14.69 9.98 -5.68
N LYS A 98 13.55 10.09 -4.99
CA LYS A 98 12.72 11.30 -4.98
C LYS A 98 13.01 12.25 -3.82
N LYS A 99 13.55 11.72 -2.72
CA LYS A 99 13.91 12.48 -1.52
C LYS A 99 12.79 13.41 -1.03
N PRO A 100 11.58 12.88 -0.76
CA PRO A 100 10.45 13.71 -0.35
C PRO A 100 10.70 14.35 1.01
N LYS A 101 10.30 15.61 1.20
CA LYS A 101 10.43 16.36 2.45
C LYS A 101 9.20 16.21 3.35
N VAL A 102 8.01 16.12 2.76
CA VAL A 102 6.76 15.96 3.51
C VAL A 102 6.04 14.70 3.02
N VAL A 103 5.96 13.72 3.89
CA VAL A 103 5.45 12.38 3.58
C VAL A 103 4.20 12.09 4.41
N LEU A 104 3.17 11.57 3.76
CA LEU A 104 1.99 11.01 4.40
C LEU A 104 1.87 9.52 4.04
N GLU A 105 1.75 8.68 5.06
CA GLU A 105 1.31 7.29 4.92
C GLU A 105 -0.12 7.15 5.43
N ILE A 106 -0.98 6.54 4.62
CA ILE A 106 -2.36 6.21 4.97
C ILE A 106 -2.49 4.69 5.05
N GLY A 107 -2.63 4.19 6.28
CA GLY A 107 -2.54 2.76 6.60
C GLY A 107 -1.13 2.39 7.08
N SER A 108 -1.00 2.16 8.38
CA SER A 108 0.27 1.85 9.01
C SER A 108 0.66 0.37 8.90
N GLY A 109 1.96 0.07 8.90
CA GLY A 109 2.43 -1.30 8.80
C GLY A 109 3.94 -1.47 8.63
N TYR A 110 4.34 -2.48 7.86
CA TYR A 110 5.76 -2.66 7.50
C TYR A 110 6.32 -1.49 6.68
N SER A 111 5.50 -0.87 5.87
CA SER A 111 5.83 0.32 5.10
C SER A 111 6.26 1.48 5.99
N THR A 112 5.61 1.68 7.13
CA THR A 112 6.00 2.71 8.12
C THR A 112 7.46 2.58 8.52
N TYR A 113 7.92 1.35 8.84
CA TYR A 113 9.32 1.10 9.21
C TYR A 113 10.27 1.32 8.03
N SER A 114 9.88 0.93 6.83
CA SER A 114 10.68 1.12 5.62
C SER A 114 10.82 2.60 5.27
N ILE A 115 9.73 3.35 5.34
CA ILE A 115 9.71 4.79 5.07
C ILE A 115 10.61 5.52 6.06
N ILE A 116 10.37 5.34 7.38
CA ILE A 116 11.14 6.09 8.39
C ILE A 116 12.62 5.74 8.36
N ASN A 117 12.99 4.46 8.21
CA ASN A 117 14.38 4.05 8.11
C ASN A 117 15.08 4.73 6.93
N THR A 118 14.40 4.77 5.78
CA THR A 118 14.94 5.38 4.56
C THR A 118 15.13 6.88 4.72
N LEU A 119 14.14 7.58 5.28
CA LEU A 119 14.20 9.01 5.56
C LEU A 119 15.30 9.37 6.57
N LEU A 120 15.48 8.55 7.61
CA LEU A 120 16.58 8.73 8.58
C LEU A 120 17.96 8.50 7.95
N ASN A 121 18.09 7.54 7.04
CA ASN A 121 19.33 7.34 6.30
C ASN A 121 19.64 8.53 5.38
N LEU A 122 18.65 9.09 4.69
CA LEU A 122 18.80 10.33 3.91
C LEU A 122 19.20 11.51 4.81
N LYS A 123 18.57 11.65 5.98
CA LYS A 123 18.93 12.68 6.96
C LYS A 123 20.38 12.57 7.40
N LYS A 124 20.83 11.34 7.73
CA LYS A 124 22.18 11.07 8.20
C LYS A 124 23.25 11.30 7.12
N ASN A 125 22.99 10.82 5.90
CA ASN A 125 24.00 10.77 4.83
C ASN A 125 24.02 12.03 3.96
N GLU A 126 22.88 12.71 3.83
CA GLU A 126 22.68 13.82 2.89
C GLU A 126 22.11 15.08 3.56
N ASN A 127 22.02 15.12 4.90
CA ASN A 127 21.41 16.22 5.67
C ASN A 127 19.97 16.57 5.21
N HIS A 128 19.22 15.55 4.78
CA HIS A 128 17.87 15.70 4.29
C HIS A 128 16.87 15.89 5.43
N ASN A 129 16.24 17.05 5.52
CA ASN A 129 15.17 17.31 6.49
C ASN A 129 13.83 16.81 5.96
N PHE A 130 13.04 16.22 6.85
CA PHE A 130 11.72 15.68 6.49
C PHE A 130 10.69 15.83 7.63
N LYS A 131 9.42 15.78 7.24
CA LYS A 131 8.26 15.54 8.12
C LYS A 131 7.60 14.25 7.65
N PHE A 132 7.23 13.36 8.57
CA PHE A 132 6.54 12.12 8.26
C PHE A 132 5.30 11.95 9.11
N TYR A 133 4.16 11.86 8.47
CA TYR A 133 2.84 11.62 9.06
C TYR A 133 2.40 10.20 8.75
N CYS A 134 2.01 9.44 9.78
CA CYS A 134 1.49 8.08 9.64
C CYS A 134 0.07 8.04 10.22
N LEU A 135 -0.89 7.79 9.37
CA LEU A 135 -2.32 7.83 9.68
C LEU A 135 -2.92 6.43 9.60
N ASP A 136 -3.69 6.04 10.62
CA ASP A 136 -4.40 4.76 10.63
C ASP A 136 -5.80 4.91 11.24
N GLN A 137 -6.72 4.06 10.77
CA GLN A 137 -8.09 3.96 11.27
C GLN A 137 -8.22 3.08 12.50
N ASN A 138 -7.27 2.17 12.73
CA ASN A 138 -7.29 1.24 13.86
C ASN A 138 -6.42 1.77 14.99
N LYS A 139 -7.07 2.38 15.99
CA LYS A 139 -6.41 2.97 17.15
C LYS A 139 -5.58 1.96 17.96
N GLU A 140 -6.11 0.75 18.15
CA GLU A 140 -5.44 -0.29 18.94
C GLU A 140 -4.15 -0.74 18.22
N TYR A 141 -4.25 -1.01 16.92
CA TYR A 141 -3.11 -1.40 16.10
C TYR A 141 -2.04 -0.29 16.04
N LEU A 142 -2.46 0.96 15.83
CA LEU A 142 -1.55 2.10 15.81
C LEU A 142 -0.82 2.25 17.16
N ASN A 143 -1.54 2.14 18.28
CA ASN A 143 -0.96 2.20 19.62
C ASN A 143 0.02 1.06 19.86
N GLU A 144 -0.31 -0.17 19.47
CA GLU A 144 0.59 -1.32 19.58
C GLU A 144 1.88 -1.10 18.78
N MET A 145 1.74 -0.63 17.54
CA MET A 145 2.89 -0.30 16.70
C MET A 145 3.76 0.79 17.32
N VAL A 146 3.17 1.88 17.79
CA VAL A 146 3.88 3.00 18.46
C VAL A 146 4.61 2.55 19.73
N ASN A 147 3.97 1.71 20.55
CA ASN A 147 4.56 1.21 21.78
C ASN A 147 5.78 0.30 21.54
N ASN A 148 5.76 -0.46 20.46
CA ASN A 148 6.82 -1.40 20.11
C ASN A 148 7.85 -0.83 19.11
N MET A 149 7.67 0.41 18.66
CA MET A 149 8.58 1.04 17.71
C MET A 149 9.86 1.53 18.39
N PRO A 150 11.05 1.36 17.77
CA PRO A 150 12.30 1.93 18.25
C PRO A 150 12.20 3.44 18.47
N ASN A 151 12.76 3.96 19.57
CA ASN A 151 12.66 5.37 19.94
C ASN A 151 13.22 6.32 18.88
N ASN A 152 14.28 5.93 18.16
CA ASN A 152 14.87 6.71 17.08
C ASN A 152 13.92 6.85 15.88
N TYR A 153 13.01 5.89 15.65
CA TYR A 153 11.97 6.01 14.64
C TYR A 153 10.80 6.83 15.17
N LYS A 154 10.28 6.44 16.34
CA LYS A 154 9.07 7.01 16.94
C LYS A 154 9.11 8.53 17.04
N LYS A 155 10.23 9.12 17.48
CA LYS A 155 10.39 10.58 17.64
C LYS A 155 10.40 11.37 16.33
N ASN A 156 10.48 10.71 15.18
CA ASN A 156 10.53 11.33 13.86
C ASN A 156 9.26 11.08 13.04
N ILE A 157 8.19 10.55 13.65
CA ILE A 157 6.90 10.28 13.02
C ILE A 157 5.79 10.96 13.82
N VAL A 158 4.88 11.63 13.12
CA VAL A 158 3.64 12.12 13.70
C VAL A 158 2.56 11.06 13.45
N PHE A 159 2.21 10.33 14.50
CA PHE A 159 1.16 9.30 14.42
C PHE A 159 -0.21 9.91 14.63
N ILE A 160 -1.14 9.55 13.75
CA ILE A 160 -2.49 10.13 13.72
C ILE A 160 -3.52 9.02 13.63
N HIS A 161 -4.40 8.93 14.62
CA HIS A 161 -5.61 8.13 14.51
C HIS A 161 -6.73 8.98 13.94
N ARG A 162 -7.40 8.48 12.90
CA ARG A 162 -8.62 9.08 12.33
C ARG A 162 -9.58 8.00 11.89
N GLU A 163 -10.85 8.24 12.07
CA GLU A 163 -11.90 7.40 11.52
C GLU A 163 -12.12 7.70 10.04
N ILE A 164 -12.53 6.68 9.29
CA ILE A 164 -12.92 6.82 7.90
C ILE A 164 -14.36 7.30 7.84
N PHE A 165 -14.62 8.29 7.01
CA PHE A 165 -15.99 8.69 6.66
C PHE A 165 -16.22 8.52 5.14
N VAL A 166 -17.50 8.37 4.78
CA VAL A 166 -17.92 8.19 3.39
C VAL A 166 -18.74 9.38 2.95
N LYS A 167 -18.41 9.91 1.79
CA LYS A 167 -19.19 10.98 1.15
C LYS A 167 -19.13 10.86 -0.37
N GLU A 168 -20.02 11.58 -1.03
CA GLU A 168 -19.94 11.78 -2.47
C GLU A 168 -18.91 12.86 -2.82
N PHE A 169 -18.06 12.56 -3.80
CA PHE A 169 -17.09 13.50 -4.35
C PHE A 169 -16.94 13.21 -5.84
N ILE A 170 -16.98 14.25 -6.69
CA ILE A 170 -16.94 14.16 -8.17
C ILE A 170 -17.90 13.10 -8.74
N GLY A 171 -19.14 13.03 -8.21
CA GLY A 171 -20.18 12.08 -8.65
C GLY A 171 -19.93 10.62 -8.28
N GLN A 172 -19.06 10.34 -7.30
CA GLN A 172 -18.76 8.99 -6.83
C GLN A 172 -18.77 8.92 -5.30
N LYS A 173 -19.31 7.82 -4.76
CA LYS A 173 -19.23 7.51 -3.33
C LYS A 173 -17.83 7.03 -2.99
N MET A 174 -17.12 7.77 -2.13
CA MET A 174 -15.74 7.51 -1.75
C MET A 174 -15.54 7.56 -0.25
N SER A 175 -14.49 6.90 0.23
CA SER A 175 -14.08 6.96 1.63
C SER A 175 -12.87 7.87 1.81
N PHE A 176 -12.87 8.62 2.92
CA PHE A 176 -11.88 9.64 3.23
C PHE A 176 -11.42 9.55 4.67
N PHE A 177 -10.22 10.07 4.90
CA PHE A 177 -9.78 10.53 6.21
C PHE A 177 -9.80 12.06 6.27
N ASP A 178 -9.75 12.58 7.49
CA ASP A 178 -9.40 13.98 7.74
C ASP A 178 -7.86 14.05 7.86
N ILE A 179 -7.20 14.19 6.71
CA ILE A 179 -5.74 14.28 6.63
C ILE A 179 -5.26 15.67 7.08
N PRO A 180 -4.07 15.77 7.72
CA PRO A 180 -3.48 17.06 8.08
C PRO A 180 -3.33 17.99 6.88
N ASP A 181 -3.47 19.29 7.15
CA ASP A 181 -3.34 20.33 6.14
C ASP A 181 -1.88 20.71 5.90
N GLU A 182 -1.16 19.91 5.13
CA GLU A 182 0.26 20.07 4.79
C GLU A 182 0.46 20.00 3.28
N ASP A 183 1.60 20.50 2.81
CA ASP A 183 2.01 20.38 1.41
C ASP A 183 2.85 19.11 1.21
N TYR A 184 2.17 18.01 0.95
CA TYR A 184 2.83 16.72 0.76
C TYR A 184 3.58 16.63 -0.57
N ASP A 185 4.81 16.09 -0.49
CA ASP A 185 5.59 15.69 -1.68
C ASP A 185 5.26 14.24 -2.06
N PHE A 186 4.96 13.41 -1.07
CA PHE A 186 4.67 11.99 -1.26
C PHE A 186 3.51 11.51 -0.39
N ILE A 187 2.57 10.80 -1.00
CA ILE A 187 1.52 10.06 -0.28
C ILE A 187 1.64 8.58 -0.64
N TYR A 188 1.77 7.74 0.39
CA TYR A 188 1.67 6.28 0.28
C TYR A 188 0.35 5.81 0.88
N GLU A 189 -0.48 5.14 0.10
CA GLU A 189 -1.80 4.68 0.54
C GLU A 189 -1.90 3.16 0.45
N ASP A 190 -1.98 2.51 1.62
CA ASP A 190 -2.18 1.06 1.81
C ASP A 190 -3.13 0.83 2.98
N ARG A 191 -4.41 1.02 2.74
CA ARG A 191 -5.46 0.83 3.75
C ARG A 191 -6.50 -0.18 3.31
N LYS A 192 -7.30 -0.66 4.24
CA LYS A 192 -8.44 -1.50 3.90
C LYS A 192 -9.52 -0.70 3.16
N ASP A 193 -10.16 -1.36 2.18
CA ASP A 193 -11.38 -0.85 1.58
C ASP A 193 -12.45 -0.63 2.65
N HIS A 194 -13.20 0.47 2.54
CA HIS A 194 -14.36 0.71 3.37
C HIS A 194 -15.52 -0.23 2.95
N PRO A 195 -16.35 -0.76 3.89
CA PRO A 195 -17.45 -1.68 3.55
C PRO A 195 -18.44 -1.13 2.52
N GLU A 196 -18.71 0.17 2.56
CA GLU A 196 -19.68 0.83 1.68
C GLU A 196 -19.10 1.27 0.34
N THR A 197 -17.79 1.41 0.23
CA THR A 197 -17.11 1.82 -1.01
C THR A 197 -15.70 1.27 -1.09
N LYS A 198 -15.29 0.87 -2.30
CA LYS A 198 -13.92 0.39 -2.56
C LYS A 198 -13.02 1.47 -3.13
N ILE A 199 -13.48 2.71 -3.16
CA ILE A 199 -12.71 3.84 -3.69
C ILE A 199 -12.31 4.73 -2.52
N ALA A 200 -11.00 4.85 -2.32
CA ALA A 200 -10.43 5.86 -1.44
C ALA A 200 -10.35 7.19 -2.19
N GLY A 201 -10.70 8.26 -1.52
CA GLY A 201 -10.79 9.59 -2.14
C GLY A 201 -9.74 10.59 -1.67
N ASP A 202 -8.86 10.20 -0.74
CA ASP A 202 -7.94 11.13 -0.08
C ASP A 202 -7.02 11.85 -1.06
N ILE A 203 -6.36 11.09 -1.92
CA ILE A 203 -5.39 11.63 -2.88
C ILE A 203 -6.09 12.49 -3.95
N ILE A 204 -7.23 12.03 -4.49
CA ILE A 204 -7.93 12.82 -5.51
C ILE A 204 -8.54 14.10 -4.93
N LYS A 205 -8.98 14.08 -3.66
CA LYS A 205 -9.40 15.28 -2.95
C LYS A 205 -8.21 16.23 -2.76
N TYR A 206 -7.07 15.71 -2.35
CA TYR A 206 -5.85 16.47 -2.16
C TYR A 206 -5.37 17.09 -3.49
N ASP A 207 -5.34 16.32 -4.59
CA ASP A 207 -5.03 16.82 -5.93
C ASP A 207 -5.95 17.96 -6.36
N HIS A 208 -7.24 17.83 -6.09
CA HIS A 208 -8.23 18.83 -6.48
C HIS A 208 -8.10 20.14 -5.71
N LEU A 209 -7.74 20.07 -4.42
CA LEU A 209 -7.73 21.23 -3.52
C LEU A 209 -6.38 21.95 -3.48
N LYS A 210 -5.26 21.24 -3.58
CA LYS A 210 -3.93 21.78 -3.23
C LYS A 210 -2.87 21.72 -4.31
N LEU A 211 -2.92 20.77 -5.23
CA LEU A 211 -1.80 20.50 -6.12
C LEU A 211 -1.68 21.41 -7.36
N LYS A 212 -2.21 22.61 -7.35
CA LYS A 212 -2.09 23.49 -8.51
C LYS A 212 -0.63 23.80 -8.89
N ASN A 213 0.32 23.77 -7.93
CA ASN A 213 1.67 24.29 -8.12
C ASN A 213 2.83 23.33 -7.75
N ASN A 214 2.60 22.12 -7.26
CA ASN A 214 3.69 21.20 -6.90
C ASN A 214 3.98 20.20 -8.03
N ASN A 215 5.02 20.45 -8.84
CA ASN A 215 5.43 19.59 -9.94
C ASN A 215 6.20 18.33 -9.50
N GLU A 216 6.61 18.23 -8.23
CA GLU A 216 7.38 17.12 -7.70
C GLU A 216 6.52 16.09 -6.96
N PHE A 217 5.23 16.38 -6.78
CA PHE A 217 4.31 15.49 -6.08
C PHE A 217 4.19 14.13 -6.78
N PHE A 218 4.25 13.09 -5.98
CA PHE A 218 3.99 11.72 -6.43
C PHE A 218 3.27 10.93 -5.34
N PHE A 219 2.62 9.84 -5.74
CA PHE A 219 1.94 8.98 -4.78
C PHE A 219 1.98 7.52 -5.21
N THR A 220 1.81 6.64 -4.25
CA THR A 220 1.73 5.19 -4.45
C THR A 220 0.44 4.67 -3.83
N ILE A 221 -0.27 3.80 -4.56
CA ILE A 221 -1.40 3.05 -4.06
C ILE A 221 -1.00 1.58 -4.03
N ASP A 222 -1.08 0.95 -2.87
CA ASP A 222 -0.75 -0.46 -2.68
C ASP A 222 -1.98 -1.27 -2.30
N GLY A 223 -2.15 -2.43 -2.95
CA GLY A 223 -3.24 -3.37 -2.67
C GLY A 223 -4.66 -2.93 -3.07
N MET A 224 -4.90 -1.67 -3.35
CA MET A 224 -6.22 -1.07 -3.60
C MET A 224 -6.53 -0.97 -5.09
N ILE A 225 -6.73 -2.09 -5.77
CA ILE A 225 -6.87 -2.18 -7.25
C ILE A 225 -8.02 -1.30 -7.77
N THR A 226 -9.15 -1.26 -7.09
CA THR A 226 -10.32 -0.46 -7.51
C THR A 226 -10.00 1.03 -7.47
N THR A 227 -9.40 1.52 -6.39
CA THR A 227 -8.94 2.91 -6.24
C THR A 227 -7.90 3.25 -7.30
N ALA A 228 -6.89 2.39 -7.49
CA ALA A 228 -5.85 2.62 -8.47
C ALA A 228 -6.38 2.70 -9.91
N ASN A 229 -7.33 1.87 -10.28
CA ASN A 229 -7.97 1.92 -11.60
C ASN A 229 -8.84 3.18 -11.76
N PHE A 230 -9.54 3.59 -10.70
CA PHE A 230 -10.28 4.83 -10.68
C PHE A 230 -9.36 6.04 -10.92
N TYR A 231 -8.22 6.10 -10.23
CA TYR A 231 -7.25 7.19 -10.40
C TYR A 231 -6.60 7.20 -11.78
N LYS A 232 -6.24 6.04 -12.34
CA LYS A 232 -5.75 5.95 -13.73
C LYS A 232 -6.72 6.57 -14.73
N LYS A 233 -8.02 6.33 -14.55
CA LYS A 233 -9.06 6.86 -15.43
C LYS A 233 -9.22 8.37 -15.27
N ASN A 234 -9.24 8.86 -14.03
CA ASN A 234 -9.62 10.26 -13.73
C ASN A 234 -8.42 11.21 -13.70
N LEU A 235 -7.20 10.71 -13.48
CA LEU A 235 -5.99 11.53 -13.39
C LEU A 235 -5.03 11.35 -14.59
N LYS A 236 -5.46 10.65 -15.66
CA LYS A 236 -4.62 10.31 -16.82
C LYS A 236 -3.94 11.49 -17.50
N ASN A 237 -4.54 12.68 -17.44
CA ASN A 237 -4.02 13.90 -18.07
C ASN A 237 -3.05 14.68 -17.15
N LYS A 238 -2.96 14.30 -15.87
CA LYS A 238 -2.13 14.97 -14.89
C LYS A 238 -0.97 14.09 -14.40
N TYR A 239 -1.11 12.75 -14.51
CA TYR A 239 -0.15 11.80 -13.96
C TYR A 239 0.20 10.69 -14.94
N LYS A 240 1.50 10.43 -15.04
CA LYS A 240 2.01 9.14 -15.55
C LYS A 240 1.95 8.12 -14.43
N HIS A 241 1.72 6.85 -14.77
CA HIS A 241 1.74 5.78 -13.80
C HIS A 241 2.67 4.64 -14.22
N THR A 242 3.30 4.01 -13.22
CA THR A 242 4.08 2.79 -13.38
C THR A 242 3.56 1.73 -12.43
N LYS A 243 3.38 0.52 -12.94
CA LYS A 243 2.96 -0.61 -12.11
C LYS A 243 4.17 -1.18 -11.38
N ASN A 244 4.08 -1.33 -10.07
CA ASN A 244 5.03 -2.12 -9.29
C ASN A 244 4.77 -3.62 -9.51
N TYR A 245 5.72 -4.47 -9.11
CA TYR A 245 5.75 -5.87 -9.49
C TYR A 245 4.51 -6.67 -9.07
N LEU A 246 3.86 -6.36 -7.95
CA LEU A 246 2.74 -7.16 -7.44
C LEU A 246 1.43 -6.37 -7.38
N ASN A 247 1.29 -5.39 -6.53
CA ASN A 247 0.01 -4.71 -6.31
C ASN A 247 0.10 -3.18 -6.26
N GLY A 248 1.30 -2.62 -6.15
CA GLY A 248 1.50 -1.18 -6.06
C GLY A 248 1.47 -0.49 -7.42
N ILE A 249 0.96 0.74 -7.45
CA ILE A 249 0.99 1.61 -8.62
C ILE A 249 1.48 2.98 -8.18
N ASN A 250 2.58 3.40 -8.80
CA ASN A 250 3.15 4.72 -8.58
C ASN A 250 2.58 5.70 -9.61
N PHE A 251 2.24 6.89 -9.16
CA PHE A 251 1.77 7.98 -9.98
C PHE A 251 2.74 9.16 -9.84
N TYR A 252 3.13 9.74 -10.97
CA TYR A 252 4.03 10.89 -11.05
C TYR A 252 3.36 12.01 -11.81
N LYS A 253 3.37 13.22 -11.29
CA LYS A 253 2.84 14.38 -11.99
C LYS A 253 3.59 14.58 -13.31
N ILE A 254 2.86 14.95 -14.38
CA ILE A 254 3.40 15.20 -15.72
C ILE A 254 3.85 16.64 -15.82
#